data_dbc0660b8deee7d0c75e4b59620fb336
#
_entry.id   dbc0660b8deee7d0c75e4b59620fb336
#
_cell.length_a   1.000
_cell.length_b   1.000
_cell.length_c   1.000
_cell.angle_alpha   90.00
_cell.angle_beta   90.00
_cell.angle_gamma   90.00
#
_symmetry.space_group_name_H-M   'P 1'
#
loop_
_entity.id
_entity.type
_entity.pdbx_description
1 polymer ?
#
loop_
_entity_poly.entity_id
_entity_poly.type
_entity_poly.pdbx_seq_one_letter_code
_entity_poly.pdbx_strand_id
1 'polypeptide(L)'
;AKGVDILIATPGRFLDLYLDGDINTQSLKFLVLDEADKMMDMGFIGSIHRILEIVPRKRQNLLFSATMSDLVQKIAGDFLNNPLVIEASTQATPAANVTQALYYVPNFKTKINLLQHLLKNDEAFSRLIIFCKTKTVADNIFSFIERRYGSENVRVIHANKGQNTRINSINSFKEGNIRVLVATDVASRGIDVSDVSHVINFDVPIIIEDYVHRIGRTGRAFAKGDAITFATDAEKYYIRKIEKLIRQYIPVAEIPEGVYIDETPYEERQHIAKEIDLQKRKEDPEFKGAFHEKKHAAAIEKKVREKAKAKAGKQIKSFKKGKKFDKKK
;
A
#
# COMPACT_ATOMS: atom_id res chain seq x y z
N ALA A 1 -17.12 7.49 -36.20
CA ALA A 1 -17.66 7.30 -34.84
C ALA A 1 -18.34 8.59 -34.40
N LYS A 2 -19.47 8.52 -33.70
CA LYS A 2 -20.04 9.71 -33.03
C LYS A 2 -19.04 10.11 -31.94
N GLY A 3 -18.59 11.38 -31.92
CA GLY A 3 -17.75 11.91 -30.89
C GLY A 3 -18.43 11.82 -29.50
N VAL A 4 -17.65 11.98 -28.45
CA VAL A 4 -18.15 12.08 -27.07
C VAL A 4 -17.86 13.48 -26.54
N ASP A 5 -18.75 14.02 -25.73
CA ASP A 5 -18.57 15.33 -25.09
C ASP A 5 -17.66 15.23 -23.86
N ILE A 6 -17.68 14.10 -23.16
CA ILE A 6 -16.87 13.82 -21.97
C ILE A 6 -16.19 12.45 -22.15
N LEU A 7 -14.87 12.44 -22.00
CA LEU A 7 -14.06 11.22 -21.95
C LEU A 7 -13.44 11.07 -20.57
N ILE A 8 -13.69 9.94 -19.92
CA ILE A 8 -13.05 9.57 -18.65
C ILE A 8 -12.13 8.39 -18.93
N ALA A 9 -10.85 8.55 -18.66
CA ALA A 9 -9.85 7.52 -18.92
C ALA A 9 -8.68 7.63 -17.93
N THR A 10 -8.00 6.51 -17.67
CA THR A 10 -6.67 6.55 -17.05
C THR A 10 -5.64 7.08 -18.05
N PRO A 11 -4.51 7.68 -17.59
CA PRO A 11 -3.51 8.26 -18.48
C PRO A 11 -3.01 7.30 -19.56
N GLY A 12 -2.73 6.03 -19.21
CA GLY A 12 -2.32 5.01 -20.20
C GLY A 12 -3.41 4.74 -21.22
N ARG A 13 -4.66 4.52 -20.78
CA ARG A 13 -5.76 4.24 -21.71
C ARG A 13 -6.08 5.42 -22.64
N PHE A 14 -5.92 6.65 -22.16
CA PHE A 14 -6.05 7.84 -23.01
C PHE A 14 -5.02 7.82 -24.15
N LEU A 15 -3.75 7.52 -23.82
CA LEU A 15 -2.68 7.44 -24.82
C LEU A 15 -2.90 6.31 -25.82
N ASP A 16 -3.35 5.14 -25.36
CA ASP A 16 -3.69 4.02 -26.25
C ASP A 16 -4.77 4.44 -27.26
N LEU A 17 -5.90 4.99 -26.78
CA LEU A 17 -7.00 5.44 -27.64
C LEU A 17 -6.57 6.55 -28.63
N TYR A 18 -5.66 7.41 -28.22
CA TYR A 18 -5.13 8.45 -29.09
C TYR A 18 -4.22 7.87 -30.18
N LEU A 19 -3.34 6.94 -29.84
CA LEU A 19 -2.43 6.27 -30.78
C LEU A 19 -3.19 5.38 -31.78
N ASP A 20 -4.26 4.75 -31.33
CA ASP A 20 -5.16 3.95 -32.18
C ASP A 20 -6.04 4.81 -33.10
N GLY A 21 -6.05 6.14 -32.91
CA GLY A 21 -6.88 7.07 -33.68
C GLY A 21 -8.35 7.10 -33.27
N ASP A 22 -8.70 6.46 -32.16
CA ASP A 22 -10.08 6.36 -31.66
C ASP A 22 -10.61 7.67 -31.09
N ILE A 23 -9.72 8.58 -30.66
CA ILE A 23 -10.07 9.88 -30.12
C ILE A 23 -9.35 11.03 -30.85
N ASN A 24 -10.08 12.13 -31.01
CA ASN A 24 -9.53 13.39 -31.53
C ASN A 24 -9.54 14.45 -30.41
N THR A 25 -8.37 15.01 -30.09
CA THR A 25 -8.20 15.95 -29.00
C THR A 25 -8.29 17.41 -29.43
N GLN A 26 -8.37 17.73 -30.72
CA GLN A 26 -8.25 19.10 -31.27
C GLN A 26 -9.31 20.07 -30.73
N SER A 27 -10.47 19.58 -30.37
CA SER A 27 -11.58 20.39 -29.85
C SER A 27 -11.67 20.38 -28.30
N LEU A 28 -10.67 19.82 -27.62
CA LEU A 28 -10.67 19.72 -26.15
C LEU A 28 -10.64 21.12 -25.50
N LYS A 29 -11.64 21.42 -24.67
CA LYS A 29 -11.78 22.69 -23.96
C LYS A 29 -11.36 22.60 -22.50
N PHE A 30 -11.52 21.44 -21.89
CA PHE A 30 -11.24 21.19 -20.48
C PHE A 30 -10.39 19.94 -20.33
N LEU A 31 -9.35 20.01 -19.51
CA LEU A 31 -8.60 18.85 -19.06
C LEU A 31 -8.58 18.82 -17.55
N VAL A 32 -9.07 17.71 -16.98
CA VAL A 32 -9.17 17.51 -15.55
C VAL A 32 -8.23 16.39 -15.14
N LEU A 33 -7.35 16.67 -14.18
CA LEU A 33 -6.59 15.65 -13.44
C LEU A 33 -7.24 15.49 -12.08
N ASP A 34 -7.85 14.33 -11.86
CA ASP A 34 -8.49 13.98 -10.59
C ASP A 34 -7.64 12.95 -9.84
N GLU A 35 -7.59 13.05 -8.51
CA GLU A 35 -6.69 12.26 -7.66
C GLU A 35 -5.21 12.36 -8.12
N ALA A 36 -4.71 13.60 -8.33
CA ALA A 36 -3.37 13.82 -8.88
C ALA A 36 -2.26 13.20 -8.02
N ASP A 37 -2.38 13.22 -6.69
CA ASP A 37 -1.48 12.53 -5.77
C ASP A 37 -1.39 11.03 -6.07
N LYS A 38 -2.52 10.39 -6.33
CA LYS A 38 -2.55 8.96 -6.69
C LYS A 38 -1.90 8.68 -8.04
N MET A 39 -2.10 9.58 -9.01
CA MET A 39 -1.42 9.43 -10.30
C MET A 39 0.09 9.54 -10.17
N MET A 40 0.59 10.40 -9.27
CA MET A 40 2.02 10.53 -8.98
C MET A 40 2.57 9.26 -8.33
N ASP A 41 1.88 8.74 -7.32
CA ASP A 41 2.26 7.50 -6.61
C ASP A 41 2.30 6.28 -7.54
N MET A 42 1.43 6.25 -8.55
CA MET A 42 1.39 5.19 -9.56
C MET A 42 2.41 5.37 -10.69
N GLY A 43 3.19 6.45 -10.68
CA GLY A 43 4.23 6.72 -11.68
C GLY A 43 3.70 7.22 -13.03
N PHE A 44 2.48 7.76 -13.09
CA PHE A 44 1.89 8.26 -14.34
C PHE A 44 2.44 9.62 -14.80
N ILE A 45 3.45 10.20 -14.14
CA ILE A 45 4.05 11.49 -14.51
C ILE A 45 4.42 11.53 -15.99
N GLY A 46 5.14 10.54 -16.50
CA GLY A 46 5.54 10.47 -17.90
C GLY A 46 4.35 10.40 -18.87
N SER A 47 3.28 9.69 -18.49
CA SER A 47 2.07 9.62 -19.31
C SER A 47 1.32 10.95 -19.34
N ILE A 48 1.27 11.66 -18.21
CA ILE A 48 0.65 13.00 -18.12
C ILE A 48 1.39 13.99 -19.01
N HIS A 49 2.72 14.03 -18.96
CA HIS A 49 3.51 14.92 -19.84
C HIS A 49 3.23 14.64 -21.33
N ARG A 50 3.18 13.37 -21.74
CA ARG A 50 2.81 13.02 -23.13
C ARG A 50 1.40 13.50 -23.49
N ILE A 51 0.42 13.39 -22.58
CA ILE A 51 -0.93 13.90 -22.79
C ILE A 51 -0.89 15.43 -23.00
N LEU A 52 -0.10 16.16 -22.19
CA LEU A 52 0.04 17.61 -22.31
C LEU A 52 0.63 18.06 -23.65
N GLU A 53 1.50 17.25 -24.27
CA GLU A 53 2.05 17.48 -25.61
C GLU A 53 1.02 17.33 -26.72
N ILE A 54 0.03 16.42 -26.54
CA ILE A 54 -0.95 16.04 -27.56
C ILE A 54 -2.16 16.98 -27.57
N VAL A 55 -2.58 17.43 -26.38
CA VAL A 55 -3.82 18.21 -26.25
C VAL A 55 -3.61 19.70 -26.57
N PRO A 56 -4.63 20.42 -27.10
CA PRO A 56 -4.51 21.82 -27.46
C PRO A 56 -4.03 22.70 -26.31
N ARG A 57 -3.16 23.66 -26.57
CA ARG A 57 -2.69 24.62 -25.54
C ARG A 57 -3.79 25.52 -25.01
N LYS A 58 -4.75 25.92 -25.87
CA LYS A 58 -5.88 26.76 -25.48
C LYS A 58 -7.00 25.90 -24.88
N ARG A 59 -6.91 25.67 -23.57
CA ARG A 59 -7.88 24.91 -22.78
C ARG A 59 -7.89 25.39 -21.33
N GLN A 60 -8.92 25.06 -20.60
CA GLN A 60 -8.94 25.19 -19.15
C GLN A 60 -8.39 23.91 -18.51
N ASN A 61 -7.51 24.06 -17.54
CA ASN A 61 -6.98 22.95 -16.77
C ASN A 61 -7.53 22.99 -15.35
N LEU A 62 -7.94 21.85 -14.83
CA LEU A 62 -8.37 21.67 -13.43
C LEU A 62 -7.59 20.50 -12.82
N LEU A 63 -7.09 20.69 -11.62
CA LEU A 63 -6.37 19.68 -10.86
C LEU A 63 -7.03 19.52 -9.50
N PHE A 64 -7.42 18.27 -9.21
CA PHE A 64 -7.94 17.87 -7.91
C PHE A 64 -6.97 16.90 -7.25
N SER A 65 -6.68 17.13 -5.98
CA SER A 65 -5.79 16.28 -5.19
C SER A 65 -6.17 16.36 -3.72
N ALA A 66 -6.11 15.26 -3.00
CA ALA A 66 -6.33 15.25 -1.56
C ALA A 66 -5.09 15.76 -0.80
N THR A 67 -3.90 15.59 -1.38
CA THR A 67 -2.63 16.02 -0.79
C THR A 67 -1.80 16.83 -1.80
N MET A 68 -0.97 17.75 -1.30
CA MET A 68 -0.07 18.58 -2.11
C MET A 68 1.41 18.22 -1.84
N SER A 69 1.78 16.98 -2.18
CA SER A 69 3.18 16.53 -2.12
C SER A 69 4.06 17.31 -3.11
N ASP A 70 5.37 17.25 -2.94
CA ASP A 70 6.34 17.92 -3.85
C ASP A 70 6.13 17.51 -5.32
N LEU A 71 5.76 16.23 -5.56
CA LEU A 71 5.47 15.73 -6.89
C LEU A 71 4.18 16.31 -7.47
N VAL A 72 3.13 16.46 -6.65
CA VAL A 72 1.88 17.10 -7.07
C VAL A 72 2.11 18.58 -7.36
N GLN A 73 2.88 19.26 -6.52
CA GLN A 73 3.25 20.68 -6.75
C GLN A 73 4.01 20.85 -8.07
N LYS A 74 4.94 19.95 -8.36
CA LYS A 74 5.69 19.96 -9.61
C LYS A 74 4.77 19.83 -10.83
N ILE A 75 3.90 18.81 -10.84
CA ILE A 75 2.97 18.63 -11.97
C ILE A 75 1.94 19.78 -12.06
N ALA A 76 1.52 20.34 -10.93
CA ALA A 76 0.67 21.53 -10.92
C ALA A 76 1.36 22.71 -11.61
N GLY A 77 2.66 22.93 -11.38
CA GLY A 77 3.45 23.96 -12.06
C GLY A 77 3.58 23.75 -13.57
N ASP A 78 3.69 22.50 -14.02
CA ASP A 78 3.78 22.15 -15.45
C ASP A 78 2.41 22.19 -16.14
N PHE A 79 1.33 21.93 -15.39
CA PHE A 79 -0.03 21.73 -15.90
C PHE A 79 -0.91 22.99 -15.83
N LEU A 80 -0.78 23.77 -14.77
CA LEU A 80 -1.63 24.93 -14.50
C LEU A 80 -0.92 26.24 -14.86
N ASN A 81 -1.71 27.23 -15.28
CA ASN A 81 -1.20 28.57 -15.56
C ASN A 81 -1.98 29.58 -14.69
N ASN A 82 -1.29 30.22 -13.76
CA ASN A 82 -1.87 31.16 -12.78
C ASN A 82 -3.15 30.58 -12.11
N PRO A 83 -3.08 29.41 -11.44
CA PRO A 83 -4.25 28.74 -10.92
C PRO A 83 -4.88 29.52 -9.76
N LEU A 84 -6.20 29.52 -9.70
CA LEU A 84 -6.92 29.80 -8.46
C LEU A 84 -6.81 28.54 -7.58
N VAL A 85 -6.21 28.70 -6.40
CA VAL A 85 -6.11 27.62 -5.41
C VAL A 85 -7.33 27.70 -4.49
N ILE A 86 -8.07 26.59 -4.43
CA ILE A 86 -9.23 26.46 -3.53
C ILE A 86 -8.93 25.28 -2.59
N GLU A 87 -8.76 25.60 -1.30
CA GLU A 87 -8.59 24.60 -0.26
C GLU A 87 -9.95 24.33 0.39
N ALA A 88 -10.47 23.11 0.21
CA ALA A 88 -11.74 22.70 0.80
C ALA A 88 -11.62 22.38 2.30
N SER A 89 -10.44 21.97 2.75
CA SER A 89 -10.08 21.72 4.15
C SER A 89 -8.59 21.91 4.34
N THR A 90 -8.14 22.13 5.58
CA THR A 90 -6.71 22.12 5.89
C THR A 90 -6.11 20.77 5.50
N GLN A 91 -5.02 20.82 4.74
CA GLN A 91 -4.35 19.64 4.14
C GLN A 91 -4.22 18.48 5.12
N ALA A 92 -4.58 17.28 4.64
CA ALA A 92 -4.39 15.99 5.32
C ALA A 92 -4.99 15.89 6.74
N THR A 93 -5.95 16.72 7.09
CA THR A 93 -6.66 16.56 8.37
C THR A 93 -7.61 15.36 8.24
N PRO A 94 -7.50 14.35 9.12
CA PRO A 94 -8.53 13.32 9.20
C PRO A 94 -9.89 13.97 9.34
N ALA A 95 -10.92 13.40 8.74
CA ALA A 95 -12.28 13.93 8.95
C ALA A 95 -12.50 14.08 10.46
N ALA A 96 -12.92 15.25 10.92
CA ALA A 96 -13.09 15.55 12.34
C ALA A 96 -14.02 14.55 13.06
N ASN A 97 -14.76 13.77 12.29
CA ASN A 97 -15.72 12.76 12.77
C ASN A 97 -15.12 11.33 12.83
N VAL A 98 -13.80 11.14 12.61
CA VAL A 98 -13.16 9.82 12.68
C VAL A 98 -12.40 9.67 13.98
N THR A 99 -12.89 8.80 14.87
CA THR A 99 -12.14 8.37 16.06
C THR A 99 -11.03 7.41 15.63
N GLN A 100 -9.80 7.63 16.08
CA GLN A 100 -8.66 6.82 15.70
C GLN A 100 -8.12 6.05 16.91
N ALA A 101 -7.69 4.80 16.70
CA ALA A 101 -6.99 3.99 17.70
C ALA A 101 -5.83 3.23 17.06
N LEU A 102 -4.71 3.15 17.77
CA LEU A 102 -3.49 2.45 17.35
C LEU A 102 -3.17 1.33 18.33
N TYR A 103 -3.01 0.12 17.85
CA TYR A 103 -2.55 -1.01 18.63
C TYR A 103 -1.15 -1.43 18.18
N TYR A 104 -0.19 -1.40 19.08
CA TYR A 104 1.12 -2.01 18.85
C TYR A 104 1.07 -3.50 19.15
N VAL A 105 1.40 -4.31 18.14
CA VAL A 105 1.37 -5.78 18.23
C VAL A 105 2.70 -6.38 17.76
N PRO A 106 3.19 -7.47 18.39
CA PRO A 106 4.52 -7.98 18.12
C PRO A 106 4.66 -8.71 16.78
N ASN A 107 3.58 -9.28 16.22
CA ASN A 107 3.64 -10.16 15.06
C ASN A 107 2.29 -10.31 14.34
N PHE A 108 2.34 -10.95 13.17
CA PHE A 108 1.18 -11.22 12.33
C PHE A 108 0.09 -12.04 13.05
N LYS A 109 0.48 -13.06 13.82
CA LYS A 109 -0.47 -13.94 14.48
C LYS A 109 -1.25 -13.19 15.57
N THR A 110 -0.58 -12.31 16.32
CA THR A 110 -1.25 -11.42 17.27
C THR A 110 -2.19 -10.42 16.58
N LYS A 111 -1.83 -9.89 15.36
CA LYS A 111 -2.76 -9.10 14.55
C LYS A 111 -4.05 -9.88 14.25
N ILE A 112 -3.94 -11.16 13.87
CA ILE A 112 -5.11 -12.02 13.62
C ILE A 112 -5.94 -12.25 14.88
N ASN A 113 -5.31 -12.50 16.03
CA ASN A 113 -6.01 -12.69 17.30
C ASN A 113 -6.77 -11.42 17.71
N LEU A 114 -6.17 -10.26 17.54
CA LEU A 114 -6.81 -8.97 17.81
C LEU A 114 -7.97 -8.73 16.83
N LEU A 115 -7.79 -8.98 15.54
CA LEU A 115 -8.85 -8.89 14.55
C LEU A 115 -10.02 -9.81 14.91
N GLN A 116 -9.73 -11.04 15.29
CA GLN A 116 -10.75 -11.99 15.74
C GLN A 116 -11.51 -11.49 16.98
N HIS A 117 -10.81 -10.88 17.93
CA HIS A 117 -11.42 -10.32 19.12
C HIS A 117 -12.41 -9.19 18.78
N LEU A 118 -11.98 -8.26 17.92
CA LEU A 118 -12.82 -7.15 17.49
C LEU A 118 -14.07 -7.63 16.71
N LEU A 119 -13.90 -8.60 15.81
CA LEU A 119 -14.99 -9.12 14.99
C LEU A 119 -16.06 -9.90 15.76
N LYS A 120 -15.84 -10.24 17.06
CA LYS A 120 -16.86 -10.88 17.92
C LYS A 120 -18.03 -9.94 18.24
N ASN A 121 -17.80 -8.64 18.22
CA ASN A 121 -18.86 -7.66 18.45
C ASN A 121 -19.49 -7.26 17.11
N ASP A 122 -20.52 -7.99 16.70
CA ASP A 122 -21.19 -7.81 15.42
C ASP A 122 -21.92 -6.48 15.30
N GLU A 123 -22.46 -5.95 16.40
CA GLU A 123 -23.17 -4.68 16.42
C GLU A 123 -22.24 -3.50 16.16
N ALA A 124 -21.13 -3.44 16.91
CA ALA A 124 -20.14 -2.37 16.74
C ALA A 124 -19.45 -2.47 15.36
N PHE A 125 -19.01 -3.65 14.99
CA PHE A 125 -18.31 -3.92 13.72
C PHE A 125 -19.27 -4.41 12.62
N SER A 126 -20.37 -3.68 12.43
CA SER A 126 -21.47 -4.10 11.52
C SER A 126 -21.06 -4.04 10.04
N ARG A 127 -20.24 -3.07 9.64
CA ARG A 127 -19.81 -2.88 8.25
C ARG A 127 -18.41 -2.28 8.20
N LEU A 128 -17.43 -3.05 7.77
CA LEU A 128 -16.03 -2.63 7.86
C LEU A 128 -15.18 -2.95 6.63
N ILE A 129 -14.15 -2.13 6.43
CA ILE A 129 -13.11 -2.38 5.44
C ILE A 129 -11.81 -2.71 6.18
N ILE A 130 -11.14 -3.80 5.76
CA ILE A 130 -9.81 -4.19 6.28
C ILE A 130 -8.77 -3.94 5.19
N PHE A 131 -7.85 -3.02 5.44
CA PHE A 131 -6.76 -2.72 4.53
C PHE A 131 -5.52 -3.53 4.83
N CYS A 132 -4.97 -4.17 3.80
CA CYS A 132 -3.77 -5.01 3.84
C CYS A 132 -2.70 -4.51 2.88
N LYS A 133 -1.42 -4.66 3.26
CA LYS A 133 -0.26 -4.27 2.46
C LYS A 133 -0.10 -5.10 1.19
N THR A 134 -0.40 -6.40 1.25
CA THR A 134 -0.20 -7.32 0.13
C THR A 134 -1.44 -8.17 -0.18
N LYS A 135 -1.53 -8.62 -1.45
CA LYS A 135 -2.57 -9.55 -1.89
C LYS A 135 -2.59 -10.87 -1.10
N THR A 136 -1.42 -11.39 -0.74
CA THR A 136 -1.29 -12.63 0.05
C THR A 136 -1.86 -12.45 1.45
N VAL A 137 -1.57 -11.33 2.12
CA VAL A 137 -2.16 -11.02 3.42
C VAL A 137 -3.67 -10.86 3.29
N ALA A 138 -4.15 -10.19 2.24
CA ALA A 138 -5.59 -10.02 2.00
C ALA A 138 -6.30 -11.36 1.80
N ASP A 139 -5.74 -12.29 0.99
CA ASP A 139 -6.29 -13.63 0.80
C ASP A 139 -6.26 -14.46 2.10
N ASN A 140 -5.21 -14.33 2.91
CA ASN A 140 -5.11 -15.02 4.21
C ASN A 140 -6.20 -14.55 5.19
N ILE A 141 -6.42 -13.23 5.28
CA ILE A 141 -7.46 -12.65 6.13
C ILE A 141 -8.84 -13.03 5.62
N PHE A 142 -9.07 -12.96 4.31
CA PHE A 142 -10.31 -13.42 3.69
C PHE A 142 -10.61 -14.87 4.07
N SER A 143 -9.66 -15.78 3.85
CA SER A 143 -9.82 -17.20 4.18
C SER A 143 -10.00 -17.46 5.68
N PHE A 144 -9.39 -16.65 6.55
CA PHE A 144 -9.61 -16.72 7.99
C PHE A 144 -11.04 -16.34 8.36
N ILE A 145 -11.55 -15.22 7.82
CA ILE A 145 -12.91 -14.72 8.10
C ILE A 145 -13.95 -15.67 7.49
N GLU A 146 -13.76 -16.09 6.24
CA GLU A 146 -14.65 -17.02 5.54
C GLU A 146 -14.86 -18.32 6.32
N ARG A 147 -13.78 -18.92 6.81
CA ARG A 147 -13.87 -20.17 7.60
C ARG A 147 -14.58 -20.01 8.93
N ARG A 148 -14.55 -18.82 9.52
CA ARG A 148 -15.05 -18.59 10.88
C ARG A 148 -16.44 -17.98 10.92
N TYR A 149 -16.76 -17.12 9.96
CA TYR A 149 -17.99 -16.32 9.93
C TYR A 149 -18.85 -16.57 8.68
N GLY A 150 -18.42 -17.46 7.77
CA GLY A 150 -19.11 -17.79 6.53
C GLY A 150 -18.70 -16.92 5.34
N SER A 151 -18.78 -17.51 4.15
CA SER A 151 -18.43 -16.86 2.88
C SER A 151 -19.39 -15.73 2.50
N GLU A 152 -20.61 -15.73 3.02
CA GLU A 152 -21.61 -14.68 2.82
C GLU A 152 -21.24 -13.36 3.50
N ASN A 153 -20.37 -13.39 4.53
CA ASN A 153 -20.02 -12.23 5.32
C ASN A 153 -18.80 -11.45 4.81
N VAL A 154 -18.01 -12.00 3.89
CA VAL A 154 -16.73 -11.42 3.49
C VAL A 154 -16.50 -11.48 1.98
N ARG A 155 -15.84 -10.43 1.45
CA ARG A 155 -15.26 -10.41 0.09
C ARG A 155 -13.85 -9.86 0.16
N VAL A 156 -13.04 -10.20 -0.86
CA VAL A 156 -11.68 -9.71 -1.00
C VAL A 156 -11.46 -9.08 -2.37
N ILE A 157 -10.79 -7.93 -2.38
CA ILE A 157 -10.42 -7.22 -3.60
C ILE A 157 -8.92 -6.89 -3.61
N HIS A 158 -8.24 -7.30 -4.66
CA HIS A 158 -6.84 -6.95 -4.94
C HIS A 158 -6.55 -7.10 -6.44
N ALA A 159 -5.37 -6.71 -6.89
CA ALA A 159 -5.01 -6.63 -8.31
C ALA A 159 -5.18 -7.96 -9.09
N ASN A 160 -5.08 -9.12 -8.41
CA ASN A 160 -5.23 -10.43 -9.06
C ASN A 160 -6.71 -10.87 -9.23
N LYS A 161 -7.68 -10.13 -8.68
CA LYS A 161 -9.10 -10.43 -8.91
C LYS A 161 -9.57 -9.75 -10.19
N GLY A 162 -10.28 -10.48 -11.04
CA GLY A 162 -10.85 -9.93 -12.26
C GLY A 162 -11.75 -8.72 -12.03
N GLN A 163 -11.87 -7.84 -13.01
CA GLN A 163 -12.63 -6.60 -12.87
C GLN A 163 -14.10 -6.84 -12.50
N ASN A 164 -14.76 -7.84 -13.11
CA ASN A 164 -16.13 -8.19 -12.76
C ASN A 164 -16.28 -8.66 -11.33
N THR A 165 -15.34 -9.48 -10.83
CA THR A 165 -15.32 -9.92 -9.43
C THR A 165 -15.19 -8.74 -8.48
N ARG A 166 -14.34 -7.76 -8.82
CA ARG A 166 -14.16 -6.55 -8.01
C ARG A 166 -15.45 -5.72 -7.96
N ILE A 167 -16.07 -5.46 -9.12
CA ILE A 167 -17.35 -4.72 -9.22
C ILE A 167 -18.42 -5.42 -8.40
N ASN A 168 -18.60 -6.74 -8.57
CA ASN A 168 -19.61 -7.51 -7.84
C ASN A 168 -19.35 -7.47 -6.31
N SER A 169 -18.10 -7.61 -5.87
CA SER A 169 -17.74 -7.53 -4.45
C SER A 169 -18.07 -6.16 -3.85
N ILE A 170 -17.80 -5.09 -4.61
CA ILE A 170 -18.08 -3.72 -4.20
C ILE A 170 -19.59 -3.47 -4.13
N ASN A 171 -20.34 -3.90 -5.14
CA ASN A 171 -21.79 -3.75 -5.16
C ASN A 171 -22.44 -4.51 -4.00
N SER A 172 -22.07 -5.76 -3.79
CA SER A 172 -22.56 -6.55 -2.66
C SER A 172 -22.24 -5.90 -1.30
N PHE A 173 -21.08 -5.25 -1.19
CA PHE A 173 -20.73 -4.51 0.01
C PHE A 173 -21.56 -3.20 0.15
N LYS A 174 -21.78 -2.46 -0.94
CA LYS A 174 -22.62 -1.26 -0.95
C LYS A 174 -24.08 -1.55 -0.56
N GLU A 175 -24.60 -2.64 -1.06
CA GLU A 175 -25.96 -3.11 -0.78
C GLU A 175 -26.15 -3.66 0.65
N GLY A 176 -25.04 -3.81 1.40
CA GLY A 176 -25.09 -4.36 2.76
C GLY A 176 -25.19 -5.88 2.82
N ASN A 177 -25.05 -6.57 1.68
CA ASN A 177 -25.12 -8.04 1.58
C ASN A 177 -23.90 -8.73 2.20
N ILE A 178 -22.80 -8.00 2.43
CA ILE A 178 -21.59 -8.48 3.10
C ILE A 178 -21.15 -7.49 4.16
N ARG A 179 -20.66 -8.02 5.27
CA ARG A 179 -20.20 -7.25 6.42
C ARG A 179 -18.77 -6.75 6.29
N VAL A 180 -17.87 -7.56 5.72
CA VAL A 180 -16.43 -7.32 5.68
C VAL A 180 -15.91 -7.26 4.25
N LEU A 181 -15.24 -6.17 3.91
CA LEU A 181 -14.48 -6.05 2.68
C LEU A 181 -12.98 -6.02 2.99
N VAL A 182 -12.24 -7.04 2.56
CA VAL A 182 -10.77 -7.05 2.67
C VAL A 182 -10.17 -6.49 1.39
N ALA A 183 -9.27 -5.51 1.50
CA ALA A 183 -8.76 -4.79 0.34
C ALA A 183 -7.27 -4.48 0.43
N THR A 184 -6.61 -4.38 -0.74
CA THR A 184 -5.32 -3.70 -0.88
C THR A 184 -5.53 -2.28 -1.41
N ASP A 185 -4.61 -1.35 -1.14
CA ASP A 185 -4.73 0.05 -1.56
C ASP A 185 -5.02 0.21 -3.05
N VAL A 186 -4.24 -0.47 -3.90
CA VAL A 186 -4.39 -0.40 -5.37
C VAL A 186 -5.80 -0.80 -5.82
N ALA A 187 -6.41 -1.78 -5.17
CA ALA A 187 -7.71 -2.29 -5.57
C ALA A 187 -8.87 -1.46 -5.01
N SER A 188 -8.64 -0.72 -3.94
CA SER A 188 -9.64 0.12 -3.28
C SER A 188 -9.66 1.56 -3.79
N ARG A 189 -8.68 1.95 -4.61
CA ARG A 189 -8.66 3.27 -5.25
C ARG A 189 -9.80 3.43 -6.25
N GLY A 190 -10.41 4.61 -6.28
CA GLY A 190 -11.56 4.90 -7.15
C GLY A 190 -12.84 4.16 -6.77
N ILE A 191 -12.87 3.45 -5.64
CA ILE A 191 -14.08 2.82 -5.14
C ILE A 191 -14.85 3.84 -4.31
N ASP A 192 -16.04 4.16 -4.76
CA ASP A 192 -16.98 4.91 -3.95
C ASP A 192 -17.65 3.96 -2.94
N VAL A 193 -16.91 3.60 -1.91
CA VAL A 193 -17.42 2.93 -0.72
C VAL A 193 -17.26 3.89 0.44
N SER A 194 -18.37 4.32 0.97
CA SER A 194 -18.49 5.20 2.13
C SER A 194 -19.41 4.57 3.17
N ASP A 195 -19.58 5.24 4.27
CA ASP A 195 -20.53 4.91 5.33
C ASP A 195 -20.26 3.53 5.97
N VAL A 196 -18.98 3.19 6.11
CA VAL A 196 -18.58 2.03 6.90
C VAL A 196 -18.47 2.43 8.38
N SER A 197 -18.83 1.51 9.28
CA SER A 197 -18.71 1.73 10.72
C SER A 197 -17.24 1.83 11.13
N HIS A 198 -16.40 0.94 10.58
CA HIS A 198 -14.98 0.87 10.93
C HIS A 198 -14.09 0.71 9.71
N VAL A 199 -12.92 1.35 9.78
CA VAL A 199 -11.77 1.04 8.92
C VAL A 199 -10.71 0.38 9.78
N ILE A 200 -10.26 -0.80 9.39
CA ILE A 200 -9.15 -1.48 10.05
C ILE A 200 -7.93 -1.46 9.12
N ASN A 201 -6.89 -0.71 9.48
CA ASN A 201 -5.58 -0.83 8.87
C ASN A 201 -4.88 -2.02 9.50
N PHE A 202 -5.05 -3.21 8.94
CA PHE A 202 -4.36 -4.42 9.41
C PHE A 202 -2.84 -4.29 9.23
N ASP A 203 -2.43 -3.60 8.16
CA ASP A 203 -1.06 -3.15 7.94
C ASP A 203 -1.02 -1.64 7.76
N VAL A 204 -0.01 -0.99 8.32
CA VAL A 204 0.25 0.44 8.13
C VAL A 204 0.61 0.68 6.65
N PRO A 205 0.03 1.68 5.98
CA PRO A 205 0.36 1.97 4.59
C PRO A 205 1.81 2.45 4.45
N ILE A 206 2.47 2.02 3.36
CA ILE A 206 3.85 2.46 3.03
C ILE A 206 3.82 3.89 2.47
N ILE A 207 2.81 4.18 1.65
CA ILE A 207 2.50 5.52 1.15
C ILE A 207 1.67 6.18 2.25
N ILE A 208 2.24 7.18 2.92
CA ILE A 208 1.64 7.75 4.13
C ILE A 208 0.31 8.46 3.84
N GLU A 209 0.15 9.00 2.64
CA GLU A 209 -1.05 9.65 2.14
C GLU A 209 -2.23 8.68 2.06
N ASP A 210 -1.97 7.39 1.78
CA ASP A 210 -3.02 6.37 1.75
C ASP A 210 -3.74 6.21 3.08
N TYR A 211 -3.09 6.57 4.20
CA TYR A 211 -3.74 6.55 5.51
C TYR A 211 -4.99 7.42 5.55
N VAL A 212 -4.90 8.66 5.09
CA VAL A 212 -6.02 9.60 5.05
C VAL A 212 -7.13 9.09 4.12
N HIS A 213 -6.76 8.54 2.98
CA HIS A 213 -7.71 7.97 2.01
C HIS A 213 -8.41 6.72 2.55
N ARG A 214 -7.71 5.89 3.35
CA ARG A 214 -8.29 4.70 4.00
C ARG A 214 -9.29 5.11 5.07
N ILE A 215 -8.88 5.93 6.05
CA ILE A 215 -9.76 6.34 7.14
C ILE A 215 -10.93 7.19 6.66
N GLY A 216 -10.76 7.95 5.57
CA GLY A 216 -11.83 8.70 4.91
C GLY A 216 -12.91 7.83 4.25
N ARG A 217 -12.91 6.49 4.40
CA ARG A 217 -14.03 5.62 4.04
C ARG A 217 -15.09 5.57 5.14
N THR A 218 -14.76 6.01 6.34
CA THR A 218 -15.70 6.19 7.45
C THR A 218 -15.81 7.67 7.84
N GLY A 219 -16.75 8.03 8.69
CA GLY A 219 -16.92 9.39 9.19
C GLY A 219 -17.41 10.42 8.17
N ARG A 220 -18.07 10.01 7.07
CA ARG A 220 -18.61 10.90 6.04
C ARG A 220 -20.02 11.38 6.38
N ALA A 221 -20.44 12.45 5.72
CA ALA A 221 -21.81 12.99 5.79
C ALA A 221 -22.32 13.23 7.24
N PHE A 222 -21.42 13.74 8.11
CA PHE A 222 -21.69 14.01 9.54
C PHE A 222 -21.86 12.76 10.42
N ALA A 223 -21.74 11.55 9.88
CA ALA A 223 -21.71 10.33 10.67
C ALA A 223 -20.36 10.20 11.40
N LYS A 224 -20.37 9.64 12.62
CA LYS A 224 -19.16 9.24 13.33
C LYS A 224 -18.64 7.93 12.72
N GLY A 225 -17.33 7.77 12.69
CA GLY A 225 -16.69 6.57 12.23
C GLY A 225 -15.42 6.25 13.02
N ASP A 226 -14.99 5.01 12.98
CA ASP A 226 -13.84 4.54 13.74
C ASP A 226 -12.76 4.00 12.80
N ALA A 227 -11.50 4.35 13.08
CA ALA A 227 -10.33 3.86 12.37
C ALA A 227 -9.37 3.19 13.35
N ILE A 228 -9.12 1.91 13.15
CA ILE A 228 -8.25 1.11 13.99
C ILE A 228 -7.01 0.71 13.19
N THR A 229 -5.83 0.94 13.74
CA THR A 229 -4.56 0.62 13.09
C THR A 229 -3.76 -0.37 13.91
N PHE A 230 -3.30 -1.46 13.30
CA PHE A 230 -2.36 -2.40 13.91
C PHE A 230 -0.96 -2.10 13.39
N ALA A 231 0.00 -1.96 14.29
CA ALA A 231 1.38 -1.66 13.93
C ALA A 231 2.36 -2.58 14.66
N THR A 232 3.30 -3.14 13.91
CA THR A 232 4.49 -3.82 14.46
C THR A 232 5.60 -2.80 14.75
N ASP A 233 6.67 -3.25 15.40
CA ASP A 233 7.84 -2.38 15.67
C ASP A 233 8.44 -1.80 14.39
N ALA A 234 8.46 -2.55 13.29
CA ALA A 234 8.92 -2.06 11.99
C ALA A 234 8.00 -0.97 11.40
N GLU A 235 6.71 -1.00 11.74
CA GLU A 235 5.73 -0.05 11.21
C GLU A 235 5.70 1.28 11.99
N LYS A 236 6.34 1.38 13.15
CA LYS A 236 6.45 2.61 13.97
C LYS A 236 7.03 3.80 13.18
N TYR A 237 7.94 3.52 12.25
CA TYR A 237 8.50 4.52 11.34
C TYR A 237 7.44 5.20 10.49
N TYR A 238 6.52 4.44 9.92
CA TYR A 238 5.44 4.97 9.08
C TYR A 238 4.38 5.68 9.94
N ILE A 239 4.07 5.16 11.12
CA ILE A 239 3.14 5.82 12.07
C ILE A 239 3.61 7.24 12.39
N ARG A 240 4.89 7.43 12.76
CA ARG A 240 5.45 8.77 13.03
C ARG A 240 5.32 9.72 11.83
N LYS A 241 5.49 9.21 10.61
CA LYS A 241 5.32 10.01 9.40
C LYS A 241 3.85 10.34 9.13
N ILE A 242 2.94 9.41 9.37
CA ILE A 242 1.50 9.62 9.27
C ILE A 242 1.06 10.68 10.27
N GLU A 243 1.45 10.57 11.54
CA GLU A 243 1.14 11.55 12.58
C GLU A 243 1.65 12.97 12.22
N LYS A 244 2.84 13.07 11.64
CA LYS A 244 3.38 14.33 11.12
C LYS A 244 2.53 14.86 9.95
N LEU A 245 2.10 14.00 9.04
CA LEU A 245 1.24 14.37 7.89
C LEU A 245 -0.11 14.89 8.37
N ILE A 246 -0.77 14.15 9.26
CA ILE A 246 -2.11 14.51 9.77
C ILE A 246 -2.06 15.55 10.89
N ARG A 247 -0.86 15.95 11.34
CA ARG A 247 -0.62 16.91 12.43
C ARG A 247 -1.34 16.54 13.74
N GLN A 248 -1.48 15.26 14.00
CA GLN A 248 -2.17 14.73 15.15
C GLN A 248 -1.53 13.40 15.58
N TYR A 249 -1.38 13.16 16.89
CA TYR A 249 -1.01 11.86 17.42
C TYR A 249 -2.20 10.91 17.36
N ILE A 250 -1.94 9.66 16.97
CA ILE A 250 -2.95 8.61 16.98
C ILE A 250 -2.97 8.00 18.38
N PRO A 251 -4.11 8.02 19.10
CA PRO A 251 -4.18 7.47 20.45
C PRO A 251 -3.79 5.99 20.45
N VAL A 252 -2.83 5.63 21.30
CA VAL A 252 -2.40 4.24 21.48
C VAL A 252 -3.35 3.57 22.47
N ALA A 253 -3.94 2.45 22.05
CA ALA A 253 -4.79 1.63 22.88
C ALA A 253 -4.05 0.39 23.37
N GLU A 254 -4.40 -0.08 24.55
CA GLU A 254 -3.90 -1.34 25.09
C GLU A 254 -4.58 -2.53 24.39
N ILE A 255 -3.83 -3.62 24.22
CA ILE A 255 -4.39 -4.85 23.66
C ILE A 255 -5.46 -5.37 24.64
N PRO A 256 -6.72 -5.60 24.18
CA PRO A 256 -7.79 -6.02 25.08
C PRO A 256 -7.46 -7.32 25.82
N GLU A 257 -7.93 -7.39 27.07
CA GLU A 257 -7.89 -8.64 27.83
C GLU A 257 -8.56 -9.77 27.04
N GLY A 258 -7.94 -10.95 27.00
CA GLY A 258 -8.41 -12.10 26.23
C GLY A 258 -7.92 -12.18 24.79
N VAL A 259 -7.13 -11.21 24.32
CA VAL A 259 -6.35 -11.34 23.09
C VAL A 259 -5.05 -12.07 23.41
N TYR A 260 -4.87 -13.25 22.84
CA TYR A 260 -3.65 -14.01 23.03
C TYR A 260 -2.49 -13.38 22.23
N ILE A 261 -1.41 -13.03 22.96
CA ILE A 261 -0.18 -12.50 22.36
C ILE A 261 0.74 -13.68 22.05
N ASP A 262 0.88 -13.99 20.78
CA ASP A 262 1.75 -15.08 20.32
C ASP A 262 3.23 -14.69 20.37
N GLU A 263 4.08 -15.68 20.56
CA GLU A 263 5.51 -15.49 20.41
C GLU A 263 5.86 -15.24 18.93
N THR A 264 6.71 -14.24 18.67
CA THR A 264 7.11 -13.92 17.30
C THR A 264 8.04 -14.99 16.74
N PRO A 265 7.69 -15.65 15.62
CA PRO A 265 8.54 -16.64 14.98
C PRO A 265 9.92 -16.05 14.61
N TYR A 266 10.94 -16.89 14.60
CA TYR A 266 12.32 -16.46 14.34
C TYR A 266 12.45 -15.76 12.98
N GLU A 267 11.85 -16.28 11.93
CA GLU A 267 11.90 -15.72 10.57
C GLU A 267 11.23 -14.34 10.52
N GLU A 268 10.07 -14.18 11.14
CA GLU A 268 9.35 -12.91 11.23
C GLU A 268 10.16 -11.88 12.05
N ARG A 269 10.78 -12.29 13.14
CA ARG A 269 11.67 -11.45 13.95
C ARG A 269 12.87 -10.94 13.15
N GLN A 270 13.48 -11.80 12.31
CA GLN A 270 14.57 -11.41 11.42
C GLN A 270 14.10 -10.43 10.33
N HIS A 271 12.90 -10.63 9.80
CA HIS A 271 12.32 -9.73 8.81
C HIS A 271 12.03 -8.34 9.40
N ILE A 272 11.39 -8.28 10.58
CA ILE A 272 11.14 -7.03 11.32
C ILE A 272 12.45 -6.29 11.60
N ALA A 273 13.48 -6.99 12.10
CA ALA A 273 14.78 -6.39 12.40
C ALA A 273 15.46 -5.83 11.15
N LYS A 274 15.37 -6.53 10.02
CA LYS A 274 15.90 -6.08 8.73
C LYS A 274 15.17 -4.83 8.20
N GLU A 275 13.85 -4.78 8.32
CA GLU A 275 13.06 -3.61 7.93
C GLU A 275 13.44 -2.39 8.79
N ILE A 276 13.59 -2.56 10.10
CA ILE A 276 14.03 -1.49 11.01
C ILE A 276 15.43 -0.97 10.61
N ASP A 277 16.37 -1.84 10.27
CA ASP A 277 17.70 -1.42 9.83
C ASP A 277 17.66 -0.65 8.51
N LEU A 278 16.83 -1.09 7.55
CA LEU A 278 16.64 -0.38 6.28
C LEU A 278 16.05 1.02 6.48
N GLN A 279 15.14 1.16 7.43
CA GLN A 279 14.54 2.45 7.77
C GLN A 279 15.55 3.38 8.44
N LYS A 280 16.34 2.87 9.39
CA LYS A 280 17.41 3.64 10.05
C LYS A 280 18.44 4.14 9.04
N ARG A 281 18.80 3.34 8.04
CA ARG A 281 19.71 3.77 6.96
C ARG A 281 19.12 4.88 6.07
N LYS A 282 17.81 4.95 5.93
CA LYS A 282 17.15 6.05 5.22
C LYS A 282 17.14 7.35 6.03
N GLU A 283 17.07 7.24 7.35
CA GLU A 283 17.10 8.39 8.27
C GLU A 283 18.53 8.87 8.54
N ASP A 284 19.47 7.95 8.62
CA ASP A 284 20.89 8.21 8.88
C ASP A 284 21.77 7.40 7.91
N PRO A 285 22.31 8.04 6.85
CA PRO A 285 23.19 7.39 5.88
C PRO A 285 24.48 6.79 6.49
N GLU A 286 24.95 7.31 7.65
CA GLU A 286 26.13 6.80 8.37
C GLU A 286 25.83 5.53 9.20
N PHE A 287 24.55 5.14 9.32
CA PHE A 287 24.15 3.95 10.06
C PHE A 287 24.67 2.67 9.40
N LYS A 288 25.59 1.98 10.05
CA LYS A 288 26.32 0.80 9.52
C LYS A 288 25.58 -0.54 9.66
N GLY A 289 24.31 -0.52 10.11
CA GLY A 289 23.50 -1.73 10.30
C GLY A 289 23.69 -2.39 11.67
N ALA A 290 22.76 -3.26 12.04
CA ALA A 290 22.80 -3.97 13.31
C ALA A 290 23.65 -5.24 13.24
N PHE A 291 23.90 -5.84 14.42
CA PHE A 291 24.78 -6.98 14.63
C PHE A 291 24.42 -8.24 13.82
N HIS A 292 23.13 -8.45 13.47
CA HIS A 292 22.68 -9.59 12.72
C HIS A 292 23.12 -9.57 11.24
N GLU A 293 23.28 -8.39 10.60
CA GLU A 293 23.84 -8.28 9.25
C GLU A 293 25.31 -8.68 9.21
N LYS A 294 26.10 -8.32 10.25
CA LYS A 294 27.50 -8.71 10.35
C LYS A 294 27.67 -10.23 10.47
N LYS A 295 26.76 -10.91 11.21
CA LYS A 295 26.76 -12.38 11.28
C LYS A 295 26.44 -13.03 9.93
N HIS A 296 25.51 -12.46 9.17
CA HIS A 296 25.11 -12.98 7.87
C HIS A 296 26.24 -12.78 6.83
N ALA A 297 26.86 -11.60 6.80
CA ALA A 297 28.03 -11.33 5.96
C ALA A 297 29.21 -12.25 6.28
N ALA A 298 29.54 -12.43 7.56
CA ALA A 298 30.57 -13.35 8.02
C ALA A 298 30.26 -14.83 7.65
N ALA A 299 28.99 -15.24 7.71
CA ALA A 299 28.57 -16.59 7.31
C ALA A 299 28.69 -16.80 5.78
N ILE A 300 28.36 -15.78 4.98
CA ILE A 300 28.53 -15.81 3.53
C ILE A 300 30.02 -15.84 3.16
N GLU A 301 30.86 -15.00 3.79
CA GLU A 301 32.30 -15.00 3.58
C GLU A 301 32.93 -16.35 3.94
N LYS A 302 32.52 -16.96 5.06
CA LYS A 302 32.95 -18.27 5.46
C LYS A 302 32.59 -19.34 4.41
N LYS A 303 31.34 -19.35 3.92
CA LYS A 303 30.89 -20.26 2.84
C LYS A 303 31.65 -20.04 1.52
N VAL A 304 31.97 -18.80 1.16
CA VAL A 304 32.74 -18.46 -0.04
C VAL A 304 34.17 -18.95 0.12
N ARG A 305 34.82 -18.74 1.28
CA ARG A 305 36.16 -19.25 1.60
C ARG A 305 36.22 -20.78 1.60
N GLU A 306 35.21 -21.45 2.16
CA GLU A 306 35.11 -22.91 2.15
C GLU A 306 34.96 -23.46 0.72
N LYS A 307 34.12 -22.85 -0.12
CA LYS A 307 33.98 -23.22 -1.55
C LYS A 307 35.28 -22.98 -2.35
N ALA A 308 36.00 -21.89 -2.07
CA ALA A 308 37.28 -21.60 -2.72
C ALA A 308 38.35 -22.62 -2.33
N LYS A 309 38.44 -22.99 -1.02
CA LYS A 309 39.36 -24.04 -0.54
C LYS A 309 39.04 -25.40 -1.15
N ALA A 310 37.74 -25.75 -1.27
CA ALA A 310 37.30 -27.00 -1.89
C ALA A 310 37.65 -27.07 -3.40
N LYS A 311 37.55 -25.95 -4.14
CA LYS A 311 37.95 -25.83 -5.55
C LYS A 311 39.47 -25.97 -5.71
N ALA A 312 40.23 -25.27 -4.87
CA ALA A 312 41.72 -25.37 -4.88
C ALA A 312 42.21 -26.79 -4.55
N GLY A 313 41.57 -27.46 -3.56
CA GLY A 313 41.90 -28.85 -3.21
C GLY A 313 41.57 -29.85 -4.34
N LYS A 314 40.55 -29.61 -5.15
CA LYS A 314 40.22 -30.42 -6.33
C LYS A 314 41.24 -30.21 -7.47
N GLN A 315 41.71 -28.99 -7.70
CA GLN A 315 42.75 -28.70 -8.70
C GLN A 315 44.11 -29.35 -8.34
N ILE A 316 44.50 -29.30 -7.06
CA ILE A 316 45.73 -29.94 -6.60
C ILE A 316 45.67 -31.48 -6.74
N LYS A 317 44.50 -32.09 -6.50
CA LYS A 317 44.30 -33.54 -6.70
C LYS A 317 44.33 -33.94 -8.18
N SER A 318 43.80 -33.12 -9.09
CA SER A 318 43.85 -33.36 -10.53
C SER A 318 45.30 -33.23 -11.07
N PHE A 319 46.06 -32.25 -10.58
CA PHE A 319 47.48 -32.07 -10.95
C PHE A 319 48.39 -33.21 -10.47
N LYS A 320 48.09 -33.78 -9.26
CA LYS A 320 48.82 -34.95 -8.75
C LYS A 320 48.46 -36.26 -9.47
N LYS A 321 47.23 -36.39 -10.00
CA LYS A 321 46.84 -37.54 -10.84
C LYS A 321 47.48 -37.49 -12.22
N GLY A 322 47.61 -36.31 -12.85
CA GLY A 322 48.27 -36.12 -14.14
C GLY A 322 49.76 -36.51 -14.10
N LYS A 323 50.50 -36.13 -13.03
CA LYS A 323 51.95 -36.49 -12.87
C LYS A 323 52.20 -37.94 -12.55
N LYS A 324 51.21 -38.76 -12.18
CA LYS A 324 51.42 -40.25 -11.98
C LYS A 324 51.26 -41.03 -13.28
N PHE A 325 50.67 -40.44 -14.34
CA PHE A 325 50.56 -41.12 -15.65
C PHE A 325 51.76 -40.94 -16.52
N ASP A 326 52.63 -39.91 -16.35
CA ASP A 326 53.83 -39.65 -17.13
C ASP A 326 55.09 -40.36 -16.59
N LYS A 327 55.01 -41.16 -15.52
CA LYS A 327 56.08 -41.93 -14.98
C LYS A 327 56.01 -43.45 -15.29
N LYS A 328 55.15 -43.88 -16.19
CA LYS A 328 55.01 -45.25 -16.66
C LYS A 328 54.99 -45.29 -18.20
N LYS A 329 55.94 -44.64 -18.82
CA LYS A 329 56.37 -44.94 -20.19
C LYS A 329 57.90 -45.04 -20.21
#